data_54a6175f02af06eda7d81fe7d00fcab9
#
_entry.id   54a6175f02af06eda7d81fe7d00fcab9
#
_cell.length_a   1.000
_cell.length_b   1.000
_cell.length_c   1.000
_cell.angle_alpha   90.00
_cell.angle_beta   90.00
_cell.angle_gamma   90.00
#
_symmetry.space_group_name_H-M   'P 1'
#
loop_
_entity.id
_entity.type
_entity.pdbx_description
1 polymer ?
#
loop_
_entity_poly.entity_id
_entity_poly.type
_entity_poly.pdbx_seq_one_letter_code
_entity_poly.pdbx_strand_id
1 'polypeptide(L)'
;MSNIPTPHISAKLGDFAETVLMPGDPLRSKFIAENFLDDPVLVNNVRGVQGYTGTYKGKRVSVMASGMGMPAIGIYSHELFNFYDVKNIIRIGTAGGLMSEVKVKDIVMGMACVTNSNWAAQYEINASIPAV
;
A
#
# COMPACT_ATOMS: atom_id res chain seq x y z
N MET A 1 7.05 8.97 -23.26
CA MET A 1 7.12 7.49 -23.33
C MET A 1 6.65 6.99 -21.98
N SER A 2 5.69 6.08 -21.94
CA SER A 2 5.21 5.52 -20.69
C SER A 2 6.32 4.65 -20.07
N ASN A 3 6.78 4.97 -18.86
CA ASN A 3 7.76 4.16 -18.12
C ASN A 3 7.10 2.92 -17.50
N ILE A 4 6.17 2.29 -18.20
CA ILE A 4 5.44 1.08 -17.80
C ILE A 4 5.88 -0.07 -18.70
N PRO A 5 6.22 -1.25 -18.13
CA PRO A 5 6.29 -1.53 -16.69
C PRO A 5 7.41 -0.78 -16.00
N THR A 6 7.22 -0.46 -14.71
CA THR A 6 8.24 0.18 -13.88
C THR A 6 9.24 -0.85 -13.34
N PRO A 7 10.38 -0.44 -12.77
CA PRO A 7 11.37 -1.41 -12.25
C PRO A 7 10.85 -2.35 -11.16
N HIS A 8 9.78 -1.97 -10.44
CA HIS A 8 9.27 -2.72 -9.29
C HIS A 8 7.85 -3.25 -9.49
N ILE A 9 7.17 -2.84 -10.57
CA ILE A 9 5.79 -3.23 -10.87
C ILE A 9 5.69 -3.64 -12.35
N SER A 10 5.31 -4.91 -12.58
CA SER A 10 5.19 -5.48 -13.93
C SER A 10 3.80 -5.31 -14.57
N ALA A 11 2.87 -4.68 -13.87
CA ALA A 11 1.52 -4.43 -14.35
C ALA A 11 1.49 -3.52 -15.59
N LYS A 12 0.42 -3.58 -16.33
CA LYS A 12 0.12 -2.66 -17.44
C LYS A 12 -0.70 -1.48 -16.93
N LEU A 13 -0.75 -0.41 -17.72
CA LEU A 13 -1.66 0.69 -17.45
C LEU A 13 -3.11 0.18 -17.42
N GLY A 14 -3.85 0.56 -16.40
CA GLY A 14 -5.21 0.12 -16.19
C GLY A 14 -5.36 -1.22 -15.45
N ASP A 15 -4.29 -1.95 -15.17
CA ASP A 15 -4.37 -3.18 -14.37
C ASP A 15 -4.73 -2.90 -12.91
N PHE A 16 -4.27 -1.78 -12.35
CA PHE A 16 -4.67 -1.36 -11.00
C PHE A 16 -6.00 -0.58 -10.99
N ALA A 17 -6.72 -0.69 -9.90
CA ALA A 17 -7.85 0.17 -9.59
C ALA A 17 -7.36 1.52 -9.05
N GLU A 18 -8.23 2.55 -9.07
CA GLU A 18 -7.90 3.85 -8.50
C GLU A 18 -7.60 3.81 -6.99
N THR A 19 -8.11 2.80 -6.29
CA THR A 19 -7.87 2.59 -4.85
C THR A 19 -7.12 1.28 -4.64
N VAL A 20 -6.00 1.38 -3.92
CA VAL A 20 -5.15 0.24 -3.55
C VAL A 20 -5.11 0.08 -2.03
N LEU A 21 -5.50 -1.08 -1.54
CA LEU A 21 -5.24 -1.50 -0.17
C LEU A 21 -3.79 -2.01 -0.07
N MET A 22 -3.03 -1.51 0.89
CA MET A 22 -1.59 -1.78 0.94
C MET A 22 -1.18 -2.38 2.28
N PRO A 23 -1.27 -3.71 2.46
CA PRO A 23 -0.63 -4.39 3.59
C PRO A 23 0.90 -4.42 3.43
N GLY A 24 1.63 -4.66 4.52
CA GLY A 24 3.08 -4.81 4.44
C GLY A 24 3.52 -6.15 3.84
N ASP A 25 2.78 -7.19 4.15
CA ASP A 25 3.12 -8.58 3.84
C ASP A 25 2.49 -9.04 2.50
N PRO A 26 3.28 -9.58 1.55
CA PRO A 26 2.77 -10.13 0.30
C PRO A 26 1.76 -11.28 0.49
N LEU A 27 1.95 -12.12 1.49
CA LEU A 27 1.00 -13.19 1.78
C LEU A 27 -0.33 -12.65 2.29
N ARG A 28 -0.32 -11.50 2.96
CA ARG A 28 -1.55 -10.81 3.36
C ARG A 28 -2.26 -10.21 2.15
N SER A 29 -1.53 -9.68 1.16
CA SER A 29 -2.15 -9.24 -0.12
C SER A 29 -2.87 -10.39 -0.80
N LYS A 30 -2.21 -11.53 -0.89
CA LYS A 30 -2.78 -12.76 -1.45
C LYS A 30 -4.01 -13.20 -0.67
N PHE A 31 -3.91 -13.28 0.65
CA PHE A 31 -5.04 -13.65 1.51
C PHE A 31 -6.26 -12.74 1.31
N ILE A 32 -6.04 -11.42 1.25
CA ILE A 32 -7.13 -10.47 1.02
C ILE A 32 -7.75 -10.69 -0.36
N ALA A 33 -6.93 -10.85 -1.38
CA ALA A 33 -7.42 -11.08 -2.73
C ALA A 33 -8.26 -12.35 -2.82
N GLU A 34 -7.76 -13.47 -2.32
CA GLU A 34 -8.41 -14.78 -2.45
C GLU A 34 -9.67 -14.93 -1.58
N ASN A 35 -9.79 -14.17 -0.48
CA ASN A 35 -10.90 -14.35 0.46
C ASN A 35 -11.95 -13.23 0.40
N PHE A 36 -11.63 -12.08 -0.19
CA PHE A 36 -12.52 -10.92 -0.16
C PHE A 36 -12.81 -10.30 -1.52
N LEU A 37 -12.01 -10.59 -2.55
CA LEU A 37 -12.25 -10.04 -3.88
C LEU A 37 -12.94 -11.08 -4.77
N ASP A 38 -13.89 -10.62 -5.55
CA ASP A 38 -14.46 -11.38 -6.66
C ASP A 38 -13.50 -11.29 -7.86
N ASP A 39 -13.23 -12.43 -8.50
CA ASP A 39 -12.38 -12.58 -9.69
C ASP A 39 -10.99 -11.89 -9.56
N PRO A 40 -10.21 -12.18 -8.52
CA PRO A 40 -8.92 -11.54 -8.32
C PRO A 40 -7.90 -11.96 -9.37
N VAL A 41 -7.28 -10.99 -10.02
CA VAL A 41 -6.22 -11.18 -11.01
C VAL A 41 -4.89 -10.73 -10.41
N LEU A 42 -3.86 -11.58 -10.47
CA LEU A 42 -2.49 -11.21 -10.10
C LEU A 42 -1.91 -10.27 -11.17
N VAL A 43 -1.66 -9.02 -10.82
CA VAL A 43 -1.16 -7.98 -11.72
C VAL A 43 0.31 -7.63 -11.48
N ASN A 44 0.85 -7.97 -10.31
CA ASN A 44 2.26 -7.81 -9.99
C ASN A 44 2.79 -8.94 -9.10
N ASN A 45 4.02 -9.38 -9.40
CA ASN A 45 4.78 -10.30 -8.54
C ASN A 45 6.30 -10.04 -8.62
N VAL A 46 6.70 -8.84 -9.00
CA VAL A 46 8.11 -8.46 -9.02
C VAL A 46 8.66 -8.51 -7.60
N ARG A 47 9.80 -9.16 -7.42
CA ARG A 47 10.45 -9.36 -6.10
C ARG A 47 9.54 -10.02 -5.05
N GLY A 48 8.52 -10.77 -5.47
CA GLY A 48 7.54 -11.38 -4.58
C GLY A 48 6.54 -10.40 -3.96
N VAL A 49 6.56 -9.13 -4.36
CA VAL A 49 5.58 -8.13 -3.91
C VAL A 49 4.31 -8.30 -4.72
N GLN A 50 3.41 -9.12 -4.18
CA GLN A 50 2.19 -9.51 -4.86
C GLN A 50 1.16 -8.38 -4.87
N GLY A 51 0.63 -8.09 -6.07
CA GLY A 51 -0.45 -7.15 -6.31
C GLY A 51 -1.59 -7.82 -7.08
N TYR A 52 -2.80 -7.62 -6.64
CA TYR A 52 -4.02 -8.19 -7.22
C TYR A 52 -5.04 -7.10 -7.47
N THR A 53 -5.87 -7.30 -8.47
CA THR A 53 -7.05 -6.46 -8.75
C THR A 53 -8.26 -7.35 -8.93
N GLY A 54 -9.36 -6.95 -8.33
CA GLY A 54 -10.65 -7.64 -8.42
C GLY A 54 -11.79 -6.69 -8.09
N THR A 55 -12.94 -7.23 -7.69
CA THR A 55 -14.06 -6.43 -7.23
C THR A 55 -14.46 -6.79 -5.81
N TYR A 56 -14.96 -5.81 -5.08
CA TYR A 56 -15.56 -6.00 -3.76
C TYR A 56 -16.88 -5.24 -3.71
N LYS A 57 -17.98 -5.96 -3.52
CA LYS A 57 -19.35 -5.40 -3.54
C LYS A 57 -19.60 -4.52 -4.77
N GLY A 58 -19.19 -5.00 -5.94
CA GLY A 58 -19.36 -4.31 -7.21
C GLY A 58 -18.40 -3.14 -7.45
N LYS A 59 -17.46 -2.85 -6.55
CA LYS A 59 -16.44 -1.81 -6.74
C LYS A 59 -15.10 -2.44 -7.07
N ARG A 60 -14.46 -1.95 -8.12
CA ARG A 60 -13.10 -2.36 -8.47
C ARG A 60 -12.10 -1.85 -7.43
N VAL A 61 -11.28 -2.74 -6.91
CA VAL A 61 -10.25 -2.45 -5.90
C VAL A 61 -9.01 -3.29 -6.15
N SER A 62 -7.87 -2.75 -5.83
CA SER A 62 -6.61 -3.48 -5.84
C SER A 62 -6.08 -3.69 -4.42
N VAL A 63 -5.32 -4.74 -4.24
CA VAL A 63 -4.53 -4.96 -3.04
C VAL A 63 -3.10 -5.29 -3.46
N MET A 64 -2.11 -4.59 -2.90
CA MET A 64 -0.71 -4.82 -3.20
C MET A 64 0.15 -4.60 -1.96
N ALA A 65 1.10 -5.48 -1.72
CA ALA A 65 1.99 -5.32 -0.58
C ALA A 65 2.93 -4.12 -0.73
N SER A 66 3.24 -3.49 0.40
CA SER A 66 4.23 -2.41 0.45
C SER A 66 5.66 -2.91 0.74
N GLY A 67 5.82 -4.15 1.19
CA GLY A 67 7.02 -4.55 1.89
C GLY A 67 7.14 -3.87 3.26
N MET A 68 8.32 -3.92 3.85
CA MET A 68 8.61 -3.35 5.16
C MET A 68 9.49 -2.10 5.05
N GLY A 69 9.22 -1.14 5.93
CA GLY A 69 10.00 0.07 6.06
C GLY A 69 9.59 1.21 5.10
N MET A 70 9.99 2.42 5.46
CA MET A 70 9.67 3.63 4.71
C MET A 70 10.20 3.64 3.28
N PRO A 71 11.43 3.18 2.98
CA PRO A 71 11.92 3.13 1.61
C PRO A 71 11.09 2.22 0.71
N ALA A 72 10.66 1.07 1.21
CA ALA A 72 9.86 0.12 0.43
C ALA A 72 8.49 0.72 0.06
N ILE A 73 7.73 1.22 1.03
CA ILE A 73 6.44 1.85 0.74
C ILE A 73 6.61 3.09 -0.13
N GLY A 74 7.69 3.85 0.05
CA GLY A 74 8.01 5.01 -0.79
C GLY A 74 8.16 4.64 -2.27
N ILE A 75 8.88 3.56 -2.58
CA ILE A 75 9.05 3.07 -3.96
C ILE A 75 7.69 2.72 -4.57
N TYR A 76 6.94 1.81 -3.92
CA TYR A 76 5.70 1.29 -4.49
C TYR A 76 4.60 2.35 -4.58
N SER A 77 4.43 3.20 -3.57
CA SER A 77 3.44 4.27 -3.62
C SER A 77 3.79 5.31 -4.69
N HIS A 78 5.07 5.66 -4.83
CA HIS A 78 5.52 6.56 -5.90
C HIS A 78 5.19 6.01 -7.28
N GLU A 79 5.50 4.74 -7.53
CA GLU A 79 5.22 4.13 -8.84
C GLU A 79 3.72 4.03 -9.11
N LEU A 80 2.92 3.64 -8.13
CA LEU A 80 1.47 3.52 -8.27
C LEU A 80 0.81 4.87 -8.57
N PHE A 81 1.17 5.93 -7.86
CA PHE A 81 0.59 7.25 -8.08
C PHE A 81 1.04 7.88 -9.40
N ASN A 82 2.31 7.73 -9.78
CA ASN A 82 2.86 8.47 -10.91
C ASN A 82 2.74 7.74 -12.26
N PHE A 83 2.58 6.40 -12.25
CA PHE A 83 2.61 5.63 -13.49
C PHE A 83 1.39 4.74 -13.70
N TYR A 84 0.61 4.42 -12.67
CA TYR A 84 -0.51 3.47 -12.76
C TYR A 84 -1.89 4.08 -12.49
N ASP A 85 -2.00 5.41 -12.51
CA ASP A 85 -3.26 6.16 -12.29
C ASP A 85 -3.98 5.87 -10.96
N VAL A 86 -3.25 5.36 -9.98
CA VAL A 86 -3.78 5.16 -8.61
C VAL A 86 -4.03 6.53 -7.97
N LYS A 87 -5.19 6.71 -7.36
CA LYS A 87 -5.60 7.95 -6.70
C LYS A 87 -5.55 7.85 -5.18
N ASN A 88 -5.79 6.66 -4.65
CA ASN A 88 -5.88 6.44 -3.21
C ASN A 88 -5.09 5.21 -2.82
N ILE A 89 -4.27 5.33 -1.78
CA ILE A 89 -3.61 4.19 -1.13
C ILE A 89 -4.04 4.18 0.32
N ILE A 90 -4.60 3.05 0.77
CA ILE A 90 -4.98 2.83 2.16
C ILE A 90 -4.01 1.80 2.73
N ARG A 91 -3.10 2.25 3.59
CA ARG A 91 -2.17 1.36 4.29
C ARG A 91 -2.92 0.61 5.38
N ILE A 92 -2.94 -0.70 5.28
CA ILE A 92 -3.55 -1.58 6.27
C ILE A 92 -2.47 -2.42 6.95
N GLY A 93 -2.41 -2.35 8.26
CA GLY A 93 -1.33 -3.00 8.99
C GLY A 93 -1.73 -3.38 10.41
N THR A 94 -0.76 -3.80 11.17
CA THR A 94 -0.87 -4.07 12.59
C THR A 94 0.13 -3.19 13.35
N ALA A 95 -0.23 -2.80 14.57
CA ALA A 95 0.62 -2.00 15.44
C ALA A 95 0.51 -2.47 16.88
N GLY A 96 1.55 -2.22 17.68
CA GLY A 96 1.48 -2.40 19.13
C GLY A 96 0.78 -1.22 19.79
N GLY A 97 -0.10 -1.50 20.75
CA GLY A 97 -0.70 -0.49 21.62
C GLY A 97 0.23 -0.15 22.77
N LEU A 98 0.40 1.13 23.07
CA LEU A 98 1.18 1.61 24.21
C LEU A 98 0.30 2.03 25.38
N MET A 99 -0.95 2.41 25.13
CA MET A 99 -1.88 2.87 26.14
C MET A 99 -2.73 1.70 26.66
N SER A 100 -3.07 1.71 27.93
CA SER A 100 -3.86 0.68 28.59
C SER A 100 -5.29 0.55 28.07
N GLU A 101 -5.81 1.65 27.51
CA GLU A 101 -7.15 1.71 26.91
C GLU A 101 -7.23 0.99 25.57
N VAL A 102 -6.12 0.87 24.84
CA VAL A 102 -6.06 0.19 23.53
C VAL A 102 -6.06 -1.31 23.74
N LYS A 103 -7.04 -2.00 23.16
CA LYS A 103 -7.22 -3.44 23.29
C LYS A 103 -6.91 -4.17 21.99
N VAL A 104 -6.65 -5.45 22.13
CA VAL A 104 -6.48 -6.34 20.96
C VAL A 104 -7.76 -6.32 20.11
N LYS A 105 -7.60 -6.16 18.81
CA LYS A 105 -8.66 -6.00 17.78
C LYS A 105 -9.26 -4.60 17.67
N ASP A 106 -8.79 -3.62 18.43
CA ASP A 106 -9.17 -2.23 18.16
C ASP A 106 -8.65 -1.81 16.79
N ILE A 107 -9.45 -1.01 16.09
CA ILE A 107 -9.08 -0.40 14.81
C ILE A 107 -8.67 1.04 15.09
N VAL A 108 -7.44 1.37 14.72
CA VAL A 108 -6.90 2.72 14.89
C VAL A 108 -6.66 3.33 13.51
N MET A 109 -7.26 4.48 13.28
CA MET A 109 -6.97 5.29 12.10
C MET A 109 -5.92 6.34 12.49
N GLY A 110 -4.70 6.20 11.92
CA GLY A 110 -3.63 7.14 12.17
C GLY A 110 -3.91 8.49 11.52
N MET A 111 -3.88 9.56 12.29
CA MET A 111 -3.98 10.93 11.79
C MET A 111 -2.60 11.53 11.49
N ALA A 112 -1.60 11.09 12.22
CA ALA A 112 -0.20 11.49 12.05
C ALA A 112 0.71 10.46 12.71
N CYS A 113 1.98 10.48 12.36
CA CYS A 113 2.99 9.64 13.00
C CYS A 113 4.25 10.44 13.31
N VAL A 114 4.99 9.99 14.32
CA VAL A 114 6.28 10.57 14.68
C VAL A 114 7.38 9.59 14.30
N THR A 115 8.48 10.10 13.78
CA THR A 115 9.64 9.30 13.43
C THR A 115 10.93 10.02 13.83
N ASN A 116 11.95 9.26 14.19
CA ASN A 116 13.32 9.74 14.33
C ASN A 116 14.17 9.44 13.07
N SER A 117 13.53 8.99 12.01
CA SER A 117 14.17 8.74 10.72
C SER A 117 14.44 10.06 9.99
N ASN A 118 15.49 10.07 9.17
CA ASN A 118 15.82 11.17 8.28
C ASN A 118 15.05 11.10 6.94
N TRP A 119 14.03 10.24 6.82
CA TRP A 119 13.29 10.03 5.57
C TRP A 119 12.62 11.32 5.07
N ALA A 120 11.97 12.05 5.95
CA ALA A 120 11.24 13.28 5.60
C ALA A 120 12.15 14.40 5.06
N ALA A 121 13.42 14.43 5.47
CA ALA A 121 14.38 15.44 5.00
C ALA A 121 14.66 15.34 3.48
N GLN A 122 14.48 14.19 2.87
CA GLN A 122 14.61 14.00 1.41
C GLN A 122 13.51 14.74 0.62
N TYR A 123 12.43 15.11 1.29
CA TYR A 123 11.31 15.87 0.74
C TYR A 123 11.28 17.30 1.24
N GLU A 124 12.39 17.78 1.81
CA GLU A 124 12.51 19.13 2.42
C GLU A 124 11.50 19.37 3.56
N ILE A 125 11.00 18.30 4.15
CA ILE A 125 10.07 18.36 5.29
C ILE A 125 10.89 18.30 6.58
N ASN A 126 10.98 19.44 7.26
CA ASN A 126 11.69 19.58 8.54
C ASN A 126 10.80 19.27 9.75
N ALA A 127 9.75 18.48 9.58
CA ALA A 127 8.80 18.12 10.63
C ALA A 127 8.89 16.63 10.95
N SER A 128 8.82 16.30 12.23
CA SER A 128 8.79 14.92 12.72
C SER A 128 7.39 14.30 12.69
N ILE A 129 6.39 15.05 12.27
CA ILE A 129 4.98 14.64 12.26
C ILE A 129 4.42 14.82 10.86
N PRO A 130 4.58 13.84 9.98
CA PRO A 130 3.86 13.84 8.71
C PRO A 130 2.37 13.64 8.97
N ALA A 131 1.54 14.46 8.34
CA ALA A 131 0.10 14.28 8.34
C ALA A 131 -0.29 13.10 7.44
N VAL A 132 -1.38 12.43 7.79
CA VAL A 132 -2.00 11.37 7.02
C VAL A 132 -3.17 11.91 6.20
#